data_22e418cd7f5351b7e96b5120f9240b9f
#
_entry.id   22e418cd7f5351b7e96b5120f9240b9f
#
_cell.length_a   1.000
_cell.length_b   1.000
_cell.length_c   1.000
_cell.angle_alpha   90.00
_cell.angle_beta   90.00
_cell.angle_gamma   90.00
#
_symmetry.space_group_name_H-M   'P 1'
#
loop_
_entity.id
_entity.type
_entity.pdbx_description
1 polymer ?
#
loop_
_entity_poly.entity_id
_entity_poly.type
_entity_poly.pdbx_seq_one_letter_code
_entity_poly.pdbx_strand_id
1 'polypeptide(L)'
;MPTRTARTAWDGGFEDGSGQVELTDSGLGTFEMSFKKRSSDDGGGATNPEELLGAAHSSCYTMQLTAILGQKGATPVSIETTAKVTLGEDPDDQGFKIHKIALTVRGEVEGIDESGLLEAAEAAKVSCPLSKALASVPEITLDATLESA
;
A
#
# COMPACT_ATOMS: atom_id res chain seq x y z
N MET A 1 -21.57 7.71 -4.56
CA MET A 1 -20.22 7.14 -4.39
C MET A 1 -19.45 8.02 -3.42
N PRO A 2 -18.70 7.47 -2.44
CA PRO A 2 -17.97 8.29 -1.50
C PRO A 2 -16.76 8.95 -2.16
N THR A 3 -16.54 10.22 -1.85
CA THR A 3 -15.32 10.97 -2.19
C THR A 3 -14.55 11.21 -0.90
N ARG A 4 -13.23 11.16 -0.95
CA ARG A 4 -12.36 11.42 0.20
C ARG A 4 -11.26 12.39 -0.22
N THR A 5 -10.91 13.27 0.71
CA THR A 5 -9.97 14.36 0.50
C THR A 5 -8.77 14.23 1.43
N ALA A 6 -7.60 14.40 0.88
CA ALA A 6 -6.37 14.68 1.61
C ALA A 6 -5.76 15.96 1.02
N ARG A 7 -4.97 16.68 1.82
CA ARG A 7 -4.36 17.94 1.42
C ARG A 7 -2.87 17.95 1.75
N THR A 8 -2.07 18.52 0.87
CA THR A 8 -0.66 18.80 1.14
C THR A 8 -0.42 20.31 1.01
N ALA A 9 0.27 20.87 1.99
CA ALA A 9 0.82 22.22 1.94
C ALA A 9 2.36 22.12 1.91
N TRP A 10 3.01 22.99 1.15
CA TRP A 10 4.46 23.02 0.97
C TRP A 10 4.99 24.43 1.02
N ASP A 11 6.08 24.64 1.73
CA ASP A 11 6.80 25.91 1.85
C ASP A 11 8.26 25.73 1.45
N GLY A 12 8.78 26.67 0.66
CA GLY A 12 10.17 26.68 0.20
C GLY A 12 10.42 25.94 -1.12
N GLY A 13 11.68 25.76 -1.45
CA GLY A 13 12.14 25.10 -2.67
C GLY A 13 12.03 23.58 -2.60
N PHE A 14 12.37 22.92 -3.72
CA PHE A 14 12.27 21.46 -3.78
C PHE A 14 13.24 20.77 -2.82
N GLU A 15 14.48 21.23 -2.75
CA GLU A 15 15.54 20.58 -1.94
C GLU A 15 15.55 21.01 -0.48
N ASP A 16 15.21 22.27 -0.21
CA ASP A 16 15.32 22.92 1.11
C ASP A 16 13.96 23.17 1.78
N GLY A 17 12.87 22.95 1.04
CA GLY A 17 11.53 23.12 1.55
C GLY A 17 11.03 21.93 2.38
N SER A 18 9.91 22.15 3.01
CA SER A 18 9.18 21.15 3.78
C SER A 18 7.68 21.35 3.67
N GLY A 19 6.93 20.32 3.99
CA GLY A 19 5.48 20.39 3.93
C GLY A 19 4.83 19.47 4.93
N GLN A 20 3.50 19.46 4.86
CA GLN A 20 2.65 18.58 5.67
C GLN A 20 1.56 18.01 4.80
N VAL A 21 1.33 16.70 4.93
CA VAL A 21 0.17 16.02 4.37
C VAL A 21 -0.87 15.80 5.47
N GLU A 22 -2.10 16.13 5.18
CA GLU A 22 -3.23 16.05 6.09
C GLU A 22 -4.30 15.09 5.55
N LEU A 23 -4.75 14.17 6.41
CA LEU A 23 -5.92 13.32 6.15
C LEU A 23 -7.18 14.12 6.49
N THR A 24 -7.58 15.01 5.58
CA THR A 24 -8.54 16.10 5.82
C THR A 24 -9.92 15.61 6.23
N ASP A 25 -10.47 14.60 5.53
CA ASP A 25 -11.83 14.14 5.82
C ASP A 25 -11.95 13.40 7.15
N SER A 26 -10.95 12.62 7.52
CA SER A 26 -10.96 11.86 8.76
C SER A 26 -10.47 12.67 9.96
N GLY A 27 -9.62 13.67 9.72
CA GLY A 27 -8.94 14.43 10.76
C GLY A 27 -7.97 13.61 11.62
N LEU A 28 -7.60 12.40 11.17
CA LEU A 28 -6.80 11.46 11.97
C LEU A 28 -5.34 11.83 12.07
N GLY A 29 -4.83 12.71 11.21
CA GLY A 29 -3.45 13.14 11.33
C GLY A 29 -3.01 14.15 10.29
N THR A 30 -1.93 14.84 10.67
CA THR A 30 -1.11 15.71 9.83
C THR A 30 0.34 15.25 10.01
N PHE A 31 1.04 14.99 8.91
CA PHE A 31 2.35 14.36 8.91
C PHE A 31 3.36 15.22 8.16
N GLU A 32 4.55 15.37 8.72
CA GLU A 32 5.63 16.10 8.06
C GLU A 32 6.18 15.34 6.86
N MET A 33 6.62 16.09 5.85
CA MET A 33 7.32 15.57 4.69
C MET A 33 8.34 16.56 4.16
N SER A 34 9.44 16.06 3.59
CA SER A 34 10.41 16.85 2.84
C SER A 34 11.14 15.97 1.84
N PHE A 35 11.68 16.56 0.78
CA PHE A 35 12.46 15.80 -0.20
C PHE A 35 13.69 15.16 0.42
N LYS A 36 14.39 15.90 1.29
CA LYS A 36 15.58 15.38 2.01
C LYS A 36 15.27 14.13 2.85
N LYS A 37 14.13 14.12 3.56
CA LYS A 37 13.70 12.95 4.34
C LYS A 37 13.20 11.82 3.47
N ARG A 38 12.47 12.12 2.37
CA ARG A 38 12.02 11.13 1.40
C ARG A 38 13.18 10.37 0.75
N SER A 39 14.31 11.03 0.50
CA SER A 39 15.49 10.44 -0.13
C SER A 39 16.48 9.82 0.87
N SER A 40 16.22 9.87 2.18
CA SER A 40 17.06 9.21 3.18
C SER A 40 16.67 7.75 3.38
N ASP A 41 17.66 6.91 3.71
CA ASP A 41 17.46 5.45 3.90
C ASP A 41 16.54 5.11 5.07
N ASP A 42 16.48 5.96 6.10
CA ASP A 42 15.69 5.77 7.32
C ASP A 42 14.38 6.57 7.34
N GLY A 43 14.06 7.31 6.27
CA GLY A 43 12.88 8.18 6.21
C GLY A 43 12.92 9.38 7.15
N GLY A 44 13.93 9.50 8.00
CA GLY A 44 14.17 10.66 8.87
C GLY A 44 13.03 11.02 9.82
N GLY A 45 12.17 10.05 10.18
CA GLY A 45 11.03 10.25 11.07
C GLY A 45 9.89 11.09 10.47
N ALA A 46 9.80 11.17 9.15
CA ALA A 46 8.71 11.80 8.42
C ALA A 46 8.09 10.83 7.41
N THR A 47 6.85 11.08 7.01
CA THR A 47 6.23 10.27 5.95
C THR A 47 6.69 10.72 4.56
N ASN A 48 6.34 9.91 3.57
CA ASN A 48 6.61 10.18 2.16
C ASN A 48 5.49 9.58 1.27
N PRO A 49 5.42 9.96 -0.02
CA PRO A 49 4.40 9.45 -0.92
C PRO A 49 4.40 7.92 -1.07
N GLU A 50 5.56 7.27 -1.01
CA GLU A 50 5.69 5.83 -1.14
C GLU A 50 5.07 5.09 0.05
N GLU A 51 5.31 5.57 1.27
CA GLU A 51 4.71 5.03 2.48
C GLU A 51 3.19 5.24 2.50
N LEU A 52 2.72 6.43 2.14
CA LEU A 52 1.28 6.73 2.04
C LEU A 52 0.58 5.86 1.00
N LEU A 53 1.23 5.65 -0.15
CA LEU A 53 0.73 4.74 -1.18
C LEU A 53 0.70 3.30 -0.68
N GLY A 54 1.73 2.85 0.01
CA GLY A 54 1.81 1.54 0.66
C GLY A 54 0.68 1.33 1.67
N ALA A 55 0.42 2.34 2.51
CA ALA A 55 -0.68 2.30 3.48
C ALA A 55 -2.05 2.21 2.79
N ALA A 56 -2.28 2.99 1.73
CA ALA A 56 -3.51 2.93 0.95
C ALA A 56 -3.67 1.57 0.25
N HIS A 57 -2.59 1.05 -0.37
CA HIS A 57 -2.65 -0.21 -1.11
C HIS A 57 -2.84 -1.41 -0.18
N SER A 58 -2.06 -1.51 0.90
CA SER A 58 -2.19 -2.62 1.86
C SER A 58 -3.57 -2.66 2.50
N SER A 59 -4.12 -1.52 2.92
CA SER A 59 -5.45 -1.46 3.53
C SER A 59 -6.56 -1.86 2.57
N CYS A 60 -6.54 -1.35 1.34
CA CYS A 60 -7.52 -1.71 0.31
C CYS A 60 -7.44 -3.18 -0.08
N TYR A 61 -6.23 -3.70 -0.24
CA TYR A 61 -5.97 -5.10 -0.56
C TYR A 61 -6.47 -6.03 0.55
N THR A 62 -6.18 -5.72 1.82
CA THR A 62 -6.64 -6.52 2.97
C THR A 62 -8.17 -6.61 3.01
N MET A 63 -8.87 -5.49 2.83
CA MET A 63 -10.34 -5.49 2.77
C MET A 63 -10.86 -6.34 1.60
N GLN A 64 -10.23 -6.28 0.43
CA GLN A 64 -10.61 -7.08 -0.72
C GLN A 64 -10.38 -8.58 -0.49
N LEU A 65 -9.23 -8.95 0.10
CA LEU A 65 -8.92 -10.33 0.46
C LEU A 65 -9.92 -10.88 1.48
N THR A 66 -10.22 -10.11 2.52
CA THR A 66 -11.20 -10.49 3.55
C THR A 66 -12.59 -10.76 2.93
N ALA A 67 -13.02 -9.91 1.99
CA ALA A 67 -14.29 -10.11 1.29
C ALA A 67 -14.30 -11.39 0.44
N ILE A 68 -13.21 -11.70 -0.27
CA ILE A 68 -13.09 -12.93 -1.09
C ILE A 68 -13.07 -14.17 -0.21
N LEU A 69 -12.33 -14.16 0.90
CA LEU A 69 -12.30 -15.27 1.86
C LEU A 69 -13.69 -15.57 2.42
N GLY A 70 -14.44 -14.55 2.80
CA GLY A 70 -15.83 -14.69 3.26
C GLY A 70 -16.74 -15.30 2.18
N GLN A 71 -16.60 -14.88 0.91
CA GLN A 71 -17.35 -15.46 -0.21
C GLN A 71 -17.02 -16.95 -0.46
N LYS A 72 -15.79 -17.37 -0.15
CA LYS A 72 -15.36 -18.77 -0.20
C LYS A 72 -15.81 -19.59 1.02
N GLY A 73 -16.47 -18.98 1.99
CA GLY A 73 -16.91 -19.60 3.24
C GLY A 73 -15.81 -19.77 4.28
N ALA A 74 -14.66 -19.14 4.09
CA ALA A 74 -13.59 -19.10 5.07
C ALA A 74 -13.80 -17.97 6.08
N THR A 75 -13.26 -18.12 7.29
CA THR A 75 -13.39 -17.14 8.38
C THR A 75 -12.01 -16.57 8.70
N PRO A 76 -11.71 -15.36 8.27
CA PRO A 76 -10.49 -14.67 8.70
C PRO A 76 -10.51 -14.38 10.20
N VAL A 77 -9.49 -14.82 10.92
CA VAL A 77 -9.25 -14.49 12.34
C VAL A 77 -8.38 -13.26 12.40
N SER A 78 -7.25 -13.25 11.68
CA SER A 78 -6.40 -12.09 11.50
C SER A 78 -5.76 -12.10 10.12
N ILE A 79 -5.55 -10.93 9.54
CA ILE A 79 -4.80 -10.74 8.30
C ILE A 79 -3.91 -9.52 8.46
N GLU A 80 -2.61 -9.72 8.26
CA GLU A 80 -1.64 -8.65 8.13
C GLU A 80 -1.17 -8.55 6.68
N THR A 81 -1.19 -7.36 6.13
CA THR A 81 -0.66 -7.08 4.78
C THR A 81 0.35 -5.95 4.84
N THR A 82 1.55 -6.22 4.35
CA THR A 82 2.58 -5.22 4.12
C THR A 82 2.67 -4.90 2.62
N ALA A 83 2.78 -3.63 2.26
CA ALA A 83 3.07 -3.19 0.90
C ALA A 83 4.40 -2.42 0.89
N LYS A 84 5.42 -3.00 0.26
CA LYS A 84 6.71 -2.34 0.05
C LYS A 84 6.73 -1.69 -1.32
N VAL A 85 6.76 -0.36 -1.34
CA VAL A 85 6.78 0.46 -2.56
C VAL A 85 8.20 0.89 -2.87
N THR A 86 8.68 0.60 -4.07
CA THR A 86 10.04 0.92 -4.52
C THR A 86 10.01 2.00 -5.59
N LEU A 87 10.62 3.14 -5.26
CA LEU A 87 10.89 4.24 -6.17
C LEU A 87 12.29 4.05 -6.79
N GLY A 88 12.46 4.38 -8.05
CA GLY A 88 13.75 4.35 -8.72
C GLY A 88 13.76 5.25 -9.94
N GLU A 89 14.93 5.40 -10.57
CA GLU A 89 15.06 6.19 -11.80
C GLU A 89 14.18 5.62 -12.92
N ASP A 90 13.59 6.50 -13.72
CA ASP A 90 12.84 6.09 -14.90
C ASP A 90 13.80 5.97 -16.10
N PRO A 91 14.04 4.75 -16.63
CA PRO A 91 14.96 4.57 -17.76
C PRO A 91 14.42 5.15 -19.08
N ASP A 92 13.11 5.41 -19.14
CA ASP A 92 12.43 5.88 -20.35
C ASP A 92 12.23 7.41 -20.35
N ASP A 93 12.44 8.05 -19.19
CA ASP A 93 12.27 9.50 -19.03
C ASP A 93 13.28 10.01 -17.97
N GLN A 94 13.54 11.34 -17.96
CA GLN A 94 14.38 11.94 -16.92
C GLN A 94 13.54 12.18 -15.65
N GLY A 95 13.63 11.23 -14.71
CA GLY A 95 12.87 11.34 -13.47
C GLY A 95 12.86 10.05 -12.67
N PHE A 96 11.81 9.89 -11.89
CA PHE A 96 11.61 8.75 -11.02
C PHE A 96 10.23 8.14 -11.26
N LYS A 97 10.15 6.82 -11.15
CA LYS A 97 8.89 6.07 -11.16
C LYS A 97 8.86 5.01 -10.07
N ILE A 98 7.65 4.60 -9.72
CA ILE A 98 7.47 3.41 -8.87
C ILE A 98 7.69 2.18 -9.75
N HIS A 99 8.75 1.43 -9.47
CA HIS A 99 9.14 0.24 -10.22
C HIS A 99 8.44 -1.02 -9.74
N LYS A 100 8.23 -1.10 -8.42
CA LYS A 100 7.73 -2.32 -7.80
C LYS A 100 6.89 -2.04 -6.58
N ILE A 101 5.85 -2.84 -6.40
CA ILE A 101 5.12 -2.98 -5.15
C ILE A 101 5.15 -4.46 -4.76
N ALA A 102 5.74 -4.77 -3.60
CA ALA A 102 5.72 -6.12 -3.05
C ALA A 102 4.68 -6.20 -1.93
N LEU A 103 3.64 -7.00 -2.15
CA LEU A 103 2.63 -7.33 -1.15
C LEU A 103 3.05 -8.58 -0.40
N THR A 104 3.06 -8.52 0.92
CA THR A 104 3.27 -9.67 1.80
C THR A 104 2.06 -9.83 2.70
N VAL A 105 1.48 -11.02 2.71
CA VAL A 105 0.28 -11.37 3.48
C VAL A 105 0.61 -12.46 4.47
N ARG A 106 0.21 -12.28 5.70
CA ARG A 106 0.21 -13.29 6.75
C ARG A 106 -1.20 -13.37 7.30
N GLY A 107 -1.81 -14.54 7.23
CA GLY A 107 -3.21 -14.73 7.57
C GLY A 107 -3.45 -15.94 8.43
N GLU A 108 -4.15 -15.76 9.54
CA GLU A 108 -4.81 -16.81 10.29
C GLU A 108 -6.26 -16.88 9.83
N VAL A 109 -6.63 -17.97 9.13
CA VAL A 109 -7.94 -18.10 8.47
C VAL A 109 -8.47 -19.52 8.68
N GLU A 110 -9.65 -19.63 9.26
CA GLU A 110 -10.32 -20.89 9.45
C GLU A 110 -11.09 -21.32 8.19
N GLY A 111 -11.14 -22.65 7.96
CA GLY A 111 -11.94 -23.22 6.88
C GLY A 111 -11.30 -23.14 5.48
N ILE A 112 -10.00 -22.90 5.41
CA ILE A 112 -9.24 -22.86 4.16
C ILE A 112 -7.84 -23.46 4.37
N ASP A 113 -7.26 -24.03 3.32
CA ASP A 113 -5.87 -24.45 3.29
C ASP A 113 -4.96 -23.38 2.65
N GLU A 114 -3.65 -23.61 2.66
CA GLU A 114 -2.67 -22.68 2.10
C GLU A 114 -2.91 -22.42 0.60
N SER A 115 -3.28 -23.44 -0.16
CA SER A 115 -3.60 -23.32 -1.59
C SER A 115 -4.82 -22.42 -1.81
N GLY A 116 -5.86 -22.57 -0.98
CA GLY A 116 -7.06 -21.77 -1.02
C GLY A 116 -6.82 -20.31 -0.62
N LEU A 117 -5.94 -20.08 0.37
CA LEU A 117 -5.51 -18.74 0.72
C LEU A 117 -4.75 -18.07 -0.44
N LEU A 118 -3.80 -18.78 -1.05
CA LEU A 118 -3.03 -18.27 -2.18
C LEU A 118 -3.94 -17.89 -3.36
N GLU A 119 -4.90 -18.76 -3.70
CA GLU A 119 -5.90 -18.47 -4.74
C GLU A 119 -6.73 -17.21 -4.43
N ALA A 120 -7.20 -17.08 -3.19
CA ALA A 120 -7.94 -15.89 -2.75
C ALA A 120 -7.06 -14.62 -2.79
N ALA A 121 -5.80 -14.72 -2.39
CA ALA A 121 -4.84 -13.65 -2.38
C ALA A 121 -4.51 -13.16 -3.81
N GLU A 122 -4.33 -14.05 -4.77
CA GLU A 122 -4.14 -13.70 -6.18
C GLU A 122 -5.41 -13.06 -6.78
N ALA A 123 -6.59 -13.57 -6.45
CA ALA A 123 -7.85 -12.97 -6.87
C ALA A 123 -8.03 -11.55 -6.29
N ALA A 124 -7.61 -11.33 -5.03
CA ALA A 124 -7.61 -10.02 -4.40
C ALA A 124 -6.65 -9.05 -5.11
N LYS A 125 -5.46 -9.51 -5.49
CA LYS A 125 -4.48 -8.71 -6.23
C LYS A 125 -5.05 -8.18 -7.56
N VAL A 126 -5.79 -9.00 -8.26
CA VAL A 126 -6.44 -8.62 -9.54
C VAL A 126 -7.64 -7.69 -9.34
N SER A 127 -8.44 -7.94 -8.31
CA SER A 127 -9.73 -7.24 -8.11
C SER A 127 -9.66 -6.01 -7.22
N CYS A 128 -8.61 -5.84 -6.42
CA CYS A 128 -8.43 -4.68 -5.55
C CYS A 128 -8.44 -3.36 -6.33
N PRO A 129 -9.30 -2.39 -5.97
CA PRO A 129 -9.37 -1.10 -6.65
C PRO A 129 -8.03 -0.37 -6.75
N LEU A 130 -7.20 -0.40 -5.69
CA LEU A 130 -5.87 0.22 -5.71
C LEU A 130 -4.90 -0.54 -6.64
N SER A 131 -4.90 -1.87 -6.64
CA SER A 131 -4.10 -2.64 -7.61
C SER A 131 -4.48 -2.31 -9.07
N LYS A 132 -5.78 -2.14 -9.34
CA LYS A 132 -6.25 -1.71 -10.67
C LYS A 132 -5.78 -0.30 -11.01
N ALA A 133 -5.85 0.64 -10.07
CA ALA A 133 -5.37 2.01 -10.27
C ALA A 133 -3.84 2.05 -10.50
N LEU A 134 -3.11 1.11 -9.92
CA LEU A 134 -1.65 0.98 -10.01
C LEU A 134 -1.20 0.00 -11.10
N ALA A 135 -2.04 -0.36 -12.04
CA ALA A 135 -1.75 -1.34 -13.10
C ALA A 135 -0.57 -0.93 -14.02
N SER A 136 -0.18 0.34 -14.04
CA SER A 136 1.00 0.82 -14.76
C SER A 136 2.33 0.58 -14.03
N VAL A 137 2.30 0.18 -12.76
CA VAL A 137 3.52 -0.23 -12.04
C VAL A 137 4.05 -1.52 -12.68
N PRO A 138 5.32 -1.54 -13.13
CA PRO A 138 5.85 -2.68 -13.89
C PRO A 138 5.77 -4.02 -13.17
N GLU A 139 5.89 -4.01 -11.85
CA GLU A 139 5.90 -5.22 -11.04
C GLU A 139 5.08 -5.06 -9.76
N ILE A 140 4.02 -5.87 -9.60
CA ILE A 140 3.29 -6.05 -8.33
C ILE A 140 3.39 -7.52 -7.96
N THR A 141 4.26 -7.83 -6.99
CA THR A 141 4.45 -9.20 -6.48
C THR A 141 3.57 -9.49 -5.27
N LEU A 142 3.33 -10.76 -5.01
CA LEU A 142 2.56 -11.25 -3.87
C LEU A 142 3.25 -12.44 -3.22
N ASP A 143 3.38 -12.40 -1.91
CA ASP A 143 3.78 -13.51 -1.04
C ASP A 143 2.70 -13.67 0.04
N ALA A 144 1.98 -14.78 0.04
CA ALA A 144 0.90 -15.05 0.99
C ALA A 144 1.17 -16.36 1.74
N THR A 145 1.08 -16.31 3.06
CA THR A 145 1.29 -17.46 3.94
C THR A 145 0.12 -17.62 4.90
N LEU A 146 -0.40 -18.86 5.01
CA LEU A 146 -1.35 -19.23 6.04
C LEU A 146 -0.59 -19.54 7.32
N GLU A 147 -0.89 -18.81 8.38
CA GLU A 147 -0.36 -19.09 9.71
C GLU A 147 -1.31 -20.02 10.44
N SER A 148 -0.75 -20.98 11.19
CA SER A 148 -1.55 -21.86 12.05
C SER A 148 -2.05 -21.08 13.26
N ALA A 149 -3.33 -21.26 13.54
CA ALA A 149 -3.92 -20.86 14.82
C ALA A 149 -3.24 -21.53 16.00
#